data_1cd68a2269880726b1cea8cad3a23f63
#
_entry.id   1cd68a2269880726b1cea8cad3a23f63
#
_cell.length_a   1.000
_cell.length_b   1.000
_cell.length_c   1.000
_cell.angle_alpha   90.00
_cell.angle_beta   90.00
_cell.angle_gamma   90.00
#
_symmetry.space_group_name_H-M   'P 1'
#
loop_
_entity.id
_entity.type
_entity.pdbx_description
1 polymer ?
#
loop_
_entity_poly.entity_id
_entity_poly.type
_entity_poly.pdbx_seq_one_letter_code
_entity_poly.pdbx_strand_id
1 'polypeptide(L)'
;TRSMALQTGEIDIAYNLKTENLVEFEGNDNYDIQELQSLRSTYAFMNQNEDHALSDKALRQALLRGLDKETYCNTLLEGGATAGKAPVPPTLDFGFDDLKDENSYDPDSAKKILDEAGYKDVDGDGFVETPDGDPLVLDFVIYTSRAELGVYAQAAQASLKEIGINVNLNTVSYETLLDMRDSGQYDLLIWNVLVANTGDPENYLRENWYSSSANNTAGYNNPEVDKLLDELAQTFDEDKRKDLIIDIQQDIMDDAATVFFGYETTYLFSNKKVTGVKMYPMDYYW
;
A
#
# COMPACT_ATOMS: atom_id res chain seq x y z
N THR A 1 -9.30 26.01 -8.01
CA THR A 1 -9.36 24.59 -8.37
C THR A 1 -10.77 24.03 -8.18
N ARG A 2 -11.00 22.69 -8.15
CA ARG A 2 -12.35 22.09 -8.04
C ARG A 2 -13.11 22.54 -6.78
N SER A 3 -12.44 22.62 -5.62
CA SER A 3 -13.04 23.14 -4.37
C SER A 3 -13.60 24.55 -4.59
N MET A 4 -12.80 25.46 -5.10
CA MET A 4 -13.21 26.85 -5.38
C MET A 4 -14.34 26.92 -6.42
N ALA A 5 -14.31 26.11 -7.47
CA ALA A 5 -15.37 26.07 -8.49
C ALA A 5 -16.71 25.59 -7.91
N LEU A 6 -16.69 24.67 -6.95
CA LEU A 6 -17.88 24.23 -6.21
C LEU A 6 -18.42 25.36 -5.31
N GLN A 7 -17.53 26.08 -4.61
CA GLN A 7 -17.93 27.21 -3.74
C GLN A 7 -18.53 28.37 -4.53
N THR A 8 -17.98 28.67 -5.72
CA THR A 8 -18.48 29.73 -6.59
C THR A 8 -19.72 29.32 -7.40
N GLY A 9 -20.10 28.06 -7.39
CA GLY A 9 -21.25 27.55 -8.14
C GLY A 9 -20.98 27.35 -9.63
N GLU A 10 -19.72 27.35 -10.05
CA GLU A 10 -19.32 26.99 -11.43
C GLU A 10 -19.53 25.50 -11.71
N ILE A 11 -19.44 24.67 -10.67
CA ILE A 11 -19.78 23.24 -10.70
C ILE A 11 -20.70 22.91 -9.54
N ASP A 12 -21.51 21.88 -9.67
CA ASP A 12 -22.43 21.40 -8.62
C ASP A 12 -21.92 20.15 -7.89
N ILE A 13 -20.94 19.45 -8.43
CA ILE A 13 -20.35 18.25 -7.87
C ILE A 13 -18.82 18.32 -7.99
N ALA A 14 -18.13 17.98 -6.90
CA ALA A 14 -16.68 17.79 -6.89
C ALA A 14 -16.35 16.39 -6.29
N TYR A 15 -15.76 15.54 -7.10
CA TYR A 15 -15.31 14.21 -6.67
C TYR A 15 -13.83 14.20 -6.34
N ASN A 16 -13.45 13.38 -5.36
CA ASN A 16 -12.07 13.16 -4.91
C ASN A 16 -11.33 14.49 -4.60
N LEU A 17 -11.97 15.33 -3.78
CA LEU A 17 -11.27 16.40 -3.09
C LEU A 17 -10.48 15.79 -1.91
N LYS A 18 -9.41 16.45 -1.54
CA LYS A 18 -8.57 15.99 -0.41
C LYS A 18 -9.25 16.27 0.92
N THR A 19 -8.85 15.54 1.97
CA THR A 19 -9.33 15.69 3.34
C THR A 19 -9.19 17.14 3.83
N GLU A 20 -8.09 17.82 3.49
CA GLU A 20 -7.88 19.24 3.79
C GLU A 20 -9.01 20.18 3.31
N ASN A 21 -9.78 19.78 2.28
CA ASN A 21 -10.91 20.57 1.80
C ASN A 21 -12.19 20.37 2.61
N LEU A 22 -12.28 19.38 3.50
CA LEU A 22 -13.47 19.14 4.33
C LEU A 22 -13.84 20.38 5.12
N VAL A 23 -12.86 21.02 5.74
CA VAL A 23 -13.05 22.24 6.57
C VAL A 23 -13.75 23.38 5.83
N GLU A 24 -13.65 23.43 4.50
CA GLU A 24 -14.29 24.46 3.67
C GLU A 24 -15.80 24.24 3.50
N PHE A 25 -16.29 23.02 3.70
CA PHE A 25 -17.67 22.60 3.44
C PHE A 25 -18.40 22.04 4.66
N GLU A 26 -17.69 21.54 5.66
CA GLU A 26 -18.28 21.01 6.90
C GLU A 26 -19.12 22.08 7.62
N GLY A 27 -20.31 21.68 8.08
CA GLY A 27 -21.24 22.58 8.73
C GLY A 27 -21.94 23.57 7.80
N ASN A 28 -21.72 23.52 6.49
CA ASN A 28 -22.40 24.34 5.51
C ASN A 28 -23.61 23.60 4.91
N ASP A 29 -24.81 24.00 5.31
CA ASP A 29 -26.07 23.37 4.91
C ASP A 29 -26.37 23.41 3.39
N ASN A 30 -25.58 24.10 2.59
CA ASN A 30 -25.74 24.14 1.14
C ASN A 30 -25.10 22.94 0.43
N TYR A 31 -24.28 22.16 1.14
CA TYR A 31 -23.54 21.03 0.57
C TYR A 31 -23.90 19.72 1.24
N ASP A 32 -23.79 18.65 0.48
CA ASP A 32 -23.80 17.26 0.94
C ASP A 32 -22.41 16.65 0.72
N ILE A 33 -21.87 16.01 1.74
CA ILE A 33 -20.55 15.40 1.73
C ILE A 33 -20.76 13.88 1.92
N GLN A 34 -20.37 13.11 0.93
CA GLN A 34 -20.29 11.66 1.03
C GLN A 34 -18.83 11.26 1.20
N GLU A 35 -18.58 10.44 2.20
CA GLU A 35 -17.28 9.87 2.51
C GLU A 35 -17.38 8.35 2.34
N LEU A 36 -16.39 7.75 1.67
CA LEU A 36 -16.36 6.32 1.46
C LEU A 36 -14.91 5.85 1.31
N GLN A 37 -14.56 4.79 2.04
CA GLN A 37 -13.29 4.12 1.84
C GLN A 37 -13.31 3.41 0.48
N SER A 38 -12.31 3.72 -0.34
CA SER A 38 -12.12 3.14 -1.67
C SER A 38 -11.71 1.66 -1.58
N LEU A 39 -11.92 0.92 -2.67
CA LEU A 39 -11.32 -0.40 -2.88
C LEU A 39 -9.86 -0.31 -3.38
N ARG A 40 -9.23 0.85 -3.30
CA ARG A 40 -7.83 1.01 -3.64
C ARG A 40 -6.92 0.67 -2.48
N SER A 41 -5.86 -0.06 -2.80
CA SER A 41 -4.73 -0.28 -1.90
C SER A 41 -3.50 0.43 -2.45
N THR A 42 -2.82 1.20 -1.60
CA THR A 42 -1.49 1.73 -1.86
C THR A 42 -0.47 0.87 -1.14
N TYR A 43 0.45 0.29 -1.90
CA TYR A 43 1.48 -0.61 -1.39
C TYR A 43 2.79 -0.44 -2.16
N ALA A 44 3.87 -1.03 -1.66
CA ALA A 44 5.11 -1.14 -2.41
C ALA A 44 5.52 -2.61 -2.52
N PHE A 45 5.81 -3.03 -3.75
CA PHE A 45 6.53 -4.27 -3.98
C PHE A 45 7.91 -4.19 -3.34
N MET A 46 8.34 -5.29 -2.74
CA MET A 46 9.71 -5.55 -2.30
C MET A 46 10.34 -6.55 -3.26
N ASN A 47 11.41 -6.18 -3.93
CA ASN A 47 12.06 -7.06 -4.90
C ASN A 47 12.80 -8.19 -4.17
N GLN A 48 12.27 -9.40 -4.29
CA GLN A 48 12.74 -10.60 -3.59
C GLN A 48 13.56 -11.52 -4.51
N ASN A 49 13.91 -11.07 -5.72
CA ASN A 49 14.82 -11.82 -6.58
C ASN A 49 16.19 -11.95 -5.92
N GLU A 50 16.89 -13.07 -6.18
CA GLU A 50 18.10 -13.49 -5.45
C GLU A 50 19.25 -12.47 -5.43
N ASP A 51 19.30 -11.57 -6.41
CA ASP A 51 20.32 -10.54 -6.57
C ASP A 51 19.97 -9.21 -5.83
N HIS A 52 18.82 -9.15 -5.16
CA HIS A 52 18.38 -7.99 -4.40
C HIS A 52 18.50 -8.20 -2.89
N ALA A 53 18.82 -7.13 -2.16
CA ALA A 53 18.92 -7.17 -0.69
C ALA A 53 17.62 -7.64 -0.03
N LEU A 54 16.46 -7.28 -0.59
CA LEU A 54 15.14 -7.68 -0.07
C LEU A 54 14.77 -9.14 -0.40
N SER A 55 15.67 -9.95 -0.97
CA SER A 55 15.54 -11.42 -0.95
C SER A 55 15.61 -11.96 0.49
N ASP A 56 16.35 -11.27 1.38
CA ASP A 56 16.42 -11.61 2.80
C ASP A 56 15.11 -11.26 3.54
N LYS A 57 14.42 -12.30 4.04
CA LYS A 57 13.18 -12.13 4.82
C LYS A 57 13.38 -11.32 6.10
N ALA A 58 14.53 -11.44 6.77
CA ALA A 58 14.79 -10.69 7.99
C ALA A 58 14.88 -9.19 7.71
N LEU A 59 15.52 -8.78 6.60
CA LEU A 59 15.54 -7.39 6.18
C LEU A 59 14.13 -6.87 5.87
N ARG A 60 13.28 -7.67 5.16
CA ARG A 60 11.89 -7.29 4.90
C ARG A 60 11.06 -7.13 6.17
N GLN A 61 11.22 -8.04 7.15
CA GLN A 61 10.53 -7.96 8.44
C GLN A 61 10.97 -6.71 9.24
N ALA A 62 12.26 -6.41 9.26
CA ALA A 62 12.77 -5.21 9.90
C ALA A 62 12.23 -3.93 9.22
N LEU A 63 12.21 -3.91 7.89
CA LEU A 63 11.66 -2.81 7.12
C LEU A 63 10.18 -2.56 7.47
N LEU A 64 9.35 -3.60 7.47
CA LEU A 64 7.91 -3.48 7.80
C LEU A 64 7.70 -2.95 9.22
N ARG A 65 8.45 -3.45 10.21
CA ARG A 65 8.40 -2.99 11.61
C ARG A 65 8.93 -1.58 11.81
N GLY A 66 9.73 -1.07 10.87
CA GLY A 66 10.22 0.30 10.88
C GLY A 66 9.21 1.34 10.38
N LEU A 67 8.07 0.95 9.79
CA LEU A 67 7.13 1.85 9.13
C LEU A 67 5.93 2.20 10.01
N ASP A 68 5.83 3.44 10.48
CA ASP A 68 4.69 3.96 11.27
C ASP A 68 3.52 4.37 10.36
N LYS A 69 2.88 3.38 9.75
CA LYS A 69 1.79 3.57 8.80
C LYS A 69 0.57 4.28 9.40
N GLU A 70 0.33 4.10 10.70
CA GLU A 70 -0.73 4.79 11.43
C GLU A 70 -0.49 6.31 11.45
N THR A 71 0.73 6.75 11.77
CA THR A 71 1.08 8.17 11.72
C THR A 71 1.01 8.72 10.30
N TYR A 72 1.40 7.92 9.28
CA TYR A 72 1.30 8.36 7.88
C TYR A 72 -0.15 8.66 7.49
N CYS A 73 -1.07 7.75 7.80
CA CYS A 73 -2.48 7.90 7.44
C CYS A 73 -3.20 8.95 8.30
N ASN A 74 -3.03 8.91 9.61
CA ASN A 74 -3.79 9.74 10.54
C ASN A 74 -3.26 11.17 10.62
N THR A 75 -1.92 11.37 10.50
CA THR A 75 -1.29 12.68 10.68
C THR A 75 -0.88 13.31 9.36
N LEU A 76 -0.08 12.60 8.55
CA LEU A 76 0.47 13.19 7.33
C LEU A 76 -0.55 13.29 6.19
N LEU A 77 -1.51 12.35 6.14
CA LEU A 77 -2.65 12.38 5.22
C LEU A 77 -3.94 12.88 5.88
N GLU A 78 -3.86 13.45 7.08
CA GLU A 78 -4.98 14.09 7.79
C GLU A 78 -6.22 13.17 7.94
N GLY A 79 -6.02 11.86 8.14
CA GLY A 79 -7.09 10.86 8.19
C GLY A 79 -7.66 10.47 6.83
N GLY A 80 -7.05 10.91 5.74
CA GLY A 80 -7.49 10.60 4.36
C GLY A 80 -7.22 9.16 3.90
N ALA A 81 -6.72 8.29 4.79
CA ALA A 81 -6.53 6.86 4.53
C ALA A 81 -6.60 6.06 5.83
N THR A 82 -6.90 4.78 5.72
CA THR A 82 -6.74 3.78 6.79
C THR A 82 -5.40 3.07 6.62
N ALA A 83 -4.65 2.87 7.71
CA ALA A 83 -3.34 2.20 7.65
C ALA A 83 -3.45 0.78 7.10
N GLY A 84 -2.55 0.45 6.16
CA GLY A 84 -2.53 -0.84 5.48
C GLY A 84 -1.79 -1.90 6.27
N LYS A 85 -2.33 -3.14 6.29
CA LYS A 85 -1.65 -4.32 6.82
C LYS A 85 -1.70 -5.51 5.86
N ALA A 86 -2.72 -5.59 5.01
CA ALA A 86 -3.04 -6.74 4.20
C ALA A 86 -3.30 -6.36 2.72
N PRO A 87 -3.30 -7.32 1.79
CA PRO A 87 -3.63 -7.08 0.39
C PRO A 87 -5.01 -6.45 0.16
N VAL A 88 -6.04 -6.94 0.87
CA VAL A 88 -7.43 -6.56 0.66
C VAL A 88 -7.88 -5.54 1.72
N PRO A 89 -8.48 -4.39 1.31
CA PRO A 89 -8.92 -3.36 2.25
C PRO A 89 -10.12 -3.81 3.10
N PRO A 90 -10.32 -3.22 4.30
CA PRO A 90 -11.43 -3.56 5.20
C PRO A 90 -12.82 -3.24 4.61
N THR A 91 -12.89 -2.49 3.52
CA THR A 91 -14.14 -2.22 2.78
C THR A 91 -14.77 -3.49 2.20
N LEU A 92 -13.96 -4.52 1.97
CA LEU A 92 -14.40 -5.85 1.53
C LEU A 92 -14.40 -6.81 2.72
N ASP A 93 -15.44 -7.62 2.82
CA ASP A 93 -15.59 -8.60 3.92
C ASP A 93 -14.76 -9.88 3.69
N PHE A 94 -13.42 -9.73 3.70
CA PHE A 94 -12.47 -10.83 3.57
C PHE A 94 -11.52 -10.90 4.78
N GLY A 95 -12.07 -10.79 6.00
CA GLY A 95 -11.39 -11.11 7.24
C GLY A 95 -10.31 -10.14 7.69
N PHE A 96 -10.36 -8.87 7.24
CA PHE A 96 -9.33 -7.88 7.59
C PHE A 96 -9.04 -7.81 9.09
N ASP A 97 -10.09 -7.83 9.93
CA ASP A 97 -9.93 -7.74 11.39
C ASP A 97 -9.40 -9.05 12.01
N ASP A 98 -9.58 -10.18 11.35
CA ASP A 98 -9.14 -11.50 11.82
C ASP A 98 -7.64 -11.75 11.50
N LEU A 99 -7.08 -11.03 10.52
CA LEU A 99 -5.68 -11.15 10.12
C LEU A 99 -4.73 -10.64 11.22
N LYS A 100 -3.68 -11.40 11.48
CA LYS A 100 -2.64 -11.07 12.47
C LYS A 100 -1.48 -10.38 11.78
N ASP A 101 -1.13 -9.19 12.23
CA ASP A 101 0.03 -8.44 11.75
C ASP A 101 1.22 -8.64 12.69
N GLU A 102 2.00 -9.69 12.42
CA GLU A 102 3.24 -9.98 13.16
C GLU A 102 4.35 -8.96 12.84
N ASN A 103 4.21 -8.17 11.76
CA ASN A 103 5.16 -7.15 11.32
C ASN A 103 4.66 -5.72 11.56
N SER A 104 3.80 -5.52 12.56
CA SER A 104 3.34 -4.19 12.99
C SER A 104 4.51 -3.30 13.47
N TYR A 105 4.30 -1.98 13.45
CA TYR A 105 5.31 -0.99 13.82
C TYR A 105 5.93 -1.25 15.19
N ASP A 106 7.21 -1.54 15.20
CA ASP A 106 8.06 -1.76 16.36
C ASP A 106 9.53 -1.51 15.98
N PRO A 107 9.98 -0.26 16.00
CA PRO A 107 11.34 0.10 15.55
C PRO A 107 12.46 -0.51 16.41
N ASP A 108 12.19 -0.81 17.68
CA ASP A 108 13.19 -1.47 18.54
C ASP A 108 13.37 -2.93 18.14
N SER A 109 12.26 -3.62 17.85
CA SER A 109 12.29 -4.97 17.28
C SER A 109 12.93 -4.99 15.88
N ALA A 110 12.67 -3.98 15.05
CA ALA A 110 13.29 -3.84 13.73
C ALA A 110 14.82 -3.79 13.82
N LYS A 111 15.37 -2.93 14.69
CA LYS A 111 16.83 -2.82 14.94
C LYS A 111 17.41 -4.14 15.44
N LYS A 112 16.68 -4.83 16.31
CA LYS A 112 17.14 -6.13 16.83
C LYS A 112 17.21 -7.19 15.73
N ILE A 113 16.20 -7.25 14.86
CA ILE A 113 16.18 -8.17 13.71
C ILE A 113 17.35 -7.88 12.77
N LEU A 114 17.64 -6.60 12.47
CA LEU A 114 18.78 -6.21 11.65
C LEU A 114 20.10 -6.68 12.28
N ASP A 115 20.32 -6.42 13.58
CA ASP A 115 21.54 -6.84 14.29
C ASP A 115 21.71 -8.36 14.29
N GLU A 116 20.64 -9.13 14.57
CA GLU A 116 20.64 -10.59 14.58
C GLU A 116 20.90 -11.18 13.19
N ALA A 117 20.44 -10.52 12.12
CA ALA A 117 20.68 -10.91 10.73
C ALA A 117 22.04 -10.43 10.19
N GLY A 118 22.80 -9.67 10.99
CA GLY A 118 24.15 -9.23 10.63
C GLY A 118 24.22 -7.85 9.94
N TYR A 119 23.12 -7.14 9.78
CA TYR A 119 23.09 -5.76 9.30
C TYR A 119 23.55 -4.81 10.42
N LYS A 120 24.68 -4.14 10.25
CA LYS A 120 25.31 -3.33 11.30
C LYS A 120 25.93 -2.06 10.73
N ASP A 121 25.78 -0.96 11.42
CA ASP A 121 26.54 0.27 11.15
C ASP A 121 28.00 0.06 11.62
N VAL A 122 28.89 -0.26 10.70
CA VAL A 122 30.30 -0.56 11.02
C VAL A 122 31.24 0.63 10.79
N ASP A 123 30.85 1.62 9.98
CA ASP A 123 31.66 2.81 9.72
C ASP A 123 31.21 4.04 10.54
N GLY A 124 30.02 3.97 11.18
CA GLY A 124 29.52 4.99 12.10
C GLY A 124 28.80 6.15 11.40
N ASP A 125 28.34 5.95 10.16
CA ASP A 125 27.60 6.97 9.40
C ASP A 125 26.10 7.04 9.74
N GLY A 126 25.60 6.06 10.51
CA GLY A 126 24.20 5.94 10.97
C GLY A 126 23.35 5.05 10.10
N PHE A 127 23.93 4.40 9.10
CA PHE A 127 23.27 3.40 8.27
C PHE A 127 23.93 2.04 8.43
N VAL A 128 23.18 0.98 8.18
CA VAL A 128 23.68 -0.38 8.30
C VAL A 128 24.29 -0.84 6.98
N GLU A 129 25.35 -1.64 7.07
CA GLU A 129 25.91 -2.43 5.99
C GLU A 129 25.22 -3.80 5.93
N THR A 130 25.31 -4.45 4.76
CA THR A 130 24.93 -5.86 4.58
C THR A 130 25.83 -6.77 5.41
N PRO A 131 25.44 -8.04 5.66
CA PRO A 131 26.29 -9.02 6.36
C PRO A 131 27.67 -9.22 5.70
N ASP A 132 27.82 -8.92 4.42
CA ASP A 132 29.09 -8.99 3.68
C ASP A 132 29.93 -7.69 3.82
N GLY A 133 29.39 -6.64 4.45
CA GLY A 133 30.06 -5.38 4.72
C GLY A 133 29.90 -4.32 3.62
N ASP A 134 29.00 -4.53 2.68
CA ASP A 134 28.69 -3.55 1.64
C ASP A 134 27.63 -2.56 2.14
N PRO A 135 27.67 -1.26 1.75
CA PRO A 135 26.63 -0.29 2.11
C PRO A 135 25.23 -0.75 1.67
N LEU A 136 24.25 -0.77 2.60
CA LEU A 136 22.86 -1.06 2.27
C LEU A 136 22.16 0.22 1.85
N VAL A 137 21.84 0.33 0.56
CA VAL A 137 21.01 1.43 0.01
C VAL A 137 19.89 0.82 -0.82
N LEU A 138 18.65 1.11 -0.43
CA LEU A 138 17.46 0.60 -1.15
C LEU A 138 16.92 1.68 -2.10
N ASP A 139 16.81 1.36 -3.38
CA ASP A 139 16.18 2.22 -4.37
C ASP A 139 14.65 2.08 -4.31
N PHE A 140 13.96 3.15 -3.89
CA PHE A 140 12.51 3.22 -3.83
C PHE A 140 11.97 4.05 -4.99
N VAL A 141 11.40 3.36 -5.97
CA VAL A 141 10.82 3.96 -7.18
C VAL A 141 9.39 4.40 -6.92
N ILE A 142 9.11 5.66 -7.21
CA ILE A 142 7.80 6.29 -7.05
C ILE A 142 7.39 7.08 -8.29
N TYR A 143 6.09 7.32 -8.47
CA TYR A 143 5.55 8.17 -9.52
C TYR A 143 4.58 9.22 -8.95
N THR A 144 4.35 10.30 -9.69
CA THR A 144 3.72 11.52 -9.14
C THR A 144 2.27 11.73 -9.55
N SER A 145 1.60 10.74 -10.13
CA SER A 145 0.21 10.93 -10.59
C SER A 145 -0.79 11.15 -9.44
N ARG A 146 -0.41 10.77 -8.22
CA ARG A 146 -1.19 10.94 -7.00
C ARG A 146 -0.29 11.53 -5.91
N ALA A 147 -0.79 12.54 -5.18
CA ALA A 147 0.01 13.27 -4.20
C ALA A 147 0.38 12.42 -2.97
N GLU A 148 -0.51 11.52 -2.55
CA GLU A 148 -0.33 10.63 -1.41
C GLU A 148 0.87 9.69 -1.56
N LEU A 149 1.23 9.28 -2.78
CA LEU A 149 2.35 8.39 -3.03
C LEU A 149 3.68 9.01 -2.59
N GLY A 150 3.86 10.31 -2.86
CA GLY A 150 5.03 11.05 -2.39
C GLY A 150 5.07 11.20 -0.88
N VAL A 151 3.92 11.34 -0.21
CA VAL A 151 3.83 11.42 1.25
C VAL A 151 4.26 10.09 1.87
N TYR A 152 3.71 8.97 1.41
CA TYR A 152 4.10 7.63 1.89
C TYR A 152 5.59 7.37 1.71
N ALA A 153 6.14 7.69 0.53
CA ALA A 153 7.55 7.41 0.24
C ALA A 153 8.50 8.24 1.11
N GLN A 154 8.24 9.53 1.29
CA GLN A 154 9.05 10.40 2.14
C GLN A 154 8.94 10.00 3.62
N ALA A 155 7.75 9.65 4.08
CA ALA A 155 7.54 9.18 5.44
C ALA A 155 8.26 7.85 5.69
N ALA A 156 8.18 6.92 4.74
CA ALA A 156 8.90 5.65 4.80
C ALA A 156 10.43 5.86 4.83
N GLN A 157 10.97 6.72 3.97
CA GLN A 157 12.39 7.07 3.99
C GLN A 157 12.84 7.61 5.36
N ALA A 158 12.04 8.51 5.95
CA ALA A 158 12.33 9.07 7.26
C ALA A 158 12.29 8.01 8.37
N SER A 159 11.27 7.17 8.40
CA SER A 159 11.13 6.10 9.39
C SER A 159 12.23 5.04 9.26
N LEU A 160 12.56 4.62 8.04
CA LEU A 160 13.59 3.62 7.78
C LEU A 160 14.99 4.13 8.17
N LYS A 161 15.25 5.42 7.99
CA LYS A 161 16.46 6.05 8.49
C LYS A 161 16.62 5.94 10.01
N GLU A 162 15.55 6.01 10.77
CA GLU A 162 15.57 5.87 12.24
C GLU A 162 16.02 4.48 12.70
N ILE A 163 15.85 3.46 11.87
CA ILE A 163 16.33 2.10 12.12
C ILE A 163 17.63 1.76 11.39
N GLY A 164 18.26 2.76 10.73
CA GLY A 164 19.54 2.62 10.05
C GLY A 164 19.46 2.10 8.60
N ILE A 165 18.28 2.01 7.99
CA ILE A 165 18.13 1.62 6.58
C ILE A 165 18.18 2.88 5.70
N ASN A 166 19.14 2.92 4.76
CA ASN A 166 19.25 4.00 3.79
C ASN A 166 18.31 3.74 2.60
N VAL A 167 17.49 4.74 2.25
CA VAL A 167 16.55 4.66 1.13
C VAL A 167 16.78 5.83 0.18
N ASN A 168 17.01 5.53 -1.08
CA ASN A 168 17.09 6.49 -2.16
C ASN A 168 15.74 6.60 -2.87
N LEU A 169 15.10 7.79 -2.84
CA LEU A 169 13.82 8.01 -3.52
C LEU A 169 14.07 8.37 -4.99
N ASN A 170 13.57 7.53 -5.89
CA ASN A 170 13.64 7.72 -7.33
C ASN A 170 12.25 8.04 -7.89
N THR A 171 12.02 9.32 -8.22
CA THR A 171 10.74 9.80 -8.76
C THR A 171 10.77 9.80 -10.28
N VAL A 172 9.89 9.02 -10.89
CA VAL A 172 9.86 8.80 -12.33
C VAL A 172 8.47 9.05 -12.95
N SER A 173 8.38 9.05 -14.28
CA SER A 173 7.09 9.00 -14.97
C SER A 173 6.44 7.62 -14.79
N TYR A 174 5.11 7.54 -15.02
CA TYR A 174 4.42 6.25 -14.92
C TYR A 174 4.93 5.23 -15.94
N GLU A 175 5.27 5.68 -17.17
CA GLU A 175 5.85 4.82 -18.20
C GLU A 175 7.21 4.27 -17.76
N THR A 176 8.08 5.12 -17.23
CA THR A 176 9.39 4.69 -16.71
C THR A 176 9.25 3.73 -15.53
N LEU A 177 8.26 3.95 -14.66
CA LEU A 177 7.97 3.04 -13.55
C LEU A 177 7.58 1.64 -14.06
N LEU A 178 6.77 1.55 -15.13
CA LEU A 178 6.42 0.27 -15.74
C LEU A 178 7.66 -0.44 -16.31
N ASP A 179 8.54 0.29 -17.02
CA ASP A 179 9.79 -0.25 -17.55
C ASP A 179 10.70 -0.76 -16.43
N MET A 180 10.82 -0.01 -15.31
CA MET A 180 11.62 -0.41 -14.16
C MET A 180 11.02 -1.62 -13.44
N ARG A 181 9.68 -1.67 -13.30
CA ARG A 181 8.97 -2.84 -12.76
C ARG A 181 9.27 -4.09 -13.58
N ASP A 182 9.10 -4.00 -14.89
CA ASP A 182 9.21 -5.16 -15.80
C ASP A 182 10.68 -5.62 -15.96
N SER A 183 11.65 -4.70 -15.77
CA SER A 183 13.08 -5.03 -15.78
C SER A 183 13.67 -5.37 -14.40
N GLY A 184 12.90 -5.25 -13.31
CA GLY A 184 13.39 -5.50 -11.94
C GLY A 184 14.35 -4.44 -11.39
N GLN A 185 14.44 -3.26 -12.01
CA GLN A 185 15.36 -2.18 -11.60
C GLN A 185 14.81 -1.36 -10.44
N TYR A 186 14.57 -2.00 -9.31
CA TYR A 186 14.09 -1.38 -8.06
C TYR A 186 14.33 -2.34 -6.90
N ASP A 187 14.44 -1.82 -5.68
CA ASP A 187 14.30 -2.59 -4.45
C ASP A 187 12.88 -2.46 -3.89
N LEU A 188 12.36 -1.22 -3.87
CA LEU A 188 10.97 -0.90 -3.53
C LEU A 188 10.31 -0.19 -4.72
N LEU A 189 9.07 -0.56 -5.05
CA LEU A 189 8.33 0.09 -6.12
C LEU A 189 6.89 0.34 -5.66
N ILE A 190 6.50 1.63 -5.57
CA ILE A 190 5.16 1.99 -5.12
C ILE A 190 4.10 1.66 -6.18
N TRP A 191 2.97 1.14 -5.71
CA TRP A 191 1.84 0.79 -6.54
C TRP A 191 0.53 1.24 -5.90
N ASN A 192 -0.44 1.62 -6.72
CA ASN A 192 -1.77 1.98 -6.26
C ASN A 192 -2.80 1.41 -7.24
N VAL A 193 -3.64 0.49 -6.76
CA VAL A 193 -4.57 -0.25 -7.62
C VAL A 193 -5.92 -0.49 -6.94
N LEU A 194 -6.96 -0.60 -7.75
CA LEU A 194 -8.25 -1.11 -7.33
C LEU A 194 -8.16 -2.64 -7.19
N VAL A 195 -8.36 -3.16 -5.97
CA VAL A 195 -8.09 -4.58 -5.66
C VAL A 195 -9.21 -5.53 -6.11
N ALA A 196 -10.41 -5.02 -6.38
CA ALA A 196 -11.53 -5.83 -6.83
C ALA A 196 -12.45 -5.04 -7.74
N ASN A 197 -12.52 -5.42 -9.02
CA ASN A 197 -13.43 -4.82 -10.00
C ASN A 197 -14.85 -5.45 -9.94
N THR A 198 -14.95 -6.67 -9.42
CA THR A 198 -16.19 -7.46 -9.33
C THR A 198 -16.66 -7.66 -7.90
N GLY A 199 -15.94 -7.13 -6.92
CA GLY A 199 -16.14 -7.38 -5.49
C GLY A 199 -15.37 -8.59 -4.96
N ASP A 200 -14.71 -9.36 -5.82
CA ASP A 200 -13.86 -10.51 -5.47
C ASP A 200 -12.39 -10.20 -5.79
N PRO A 201 -11.44 -10.37 -4.85
CA PRO A 201 -10.04 -10.01 -5.02
C PRO A 201 -9.18 -11.12 -5.67
N GLU A 202 -9.74 -12.27 -6.08
CA GLU A 202 -8.96 -13.40 -6.60
C GLU A 202 -8.00 -12.99 -7.71
N ASN A 203 -8.47 -12.25 -8.72
CA ASN A 203 -7.64 -11.84 -9.84
C ASN A 203 -6.46 -10.97 -9.38
N TYR A 204 -6.72 -10.03 -8.47
CA TYR A 204 -5.69 -9.16 -7.90
C TYR A 204 -4.65 -9.95 -7.10
N LEU A 205 -5.09 -10.89 -6.27
CA LEU A 205 -4.20 -11.75 -5.49
C LEU A 205 -3.34 -12.62 -6.42
N ARG A 206 -3.95 -13.23 -7.43
CA ARG A 206 -3.26 -14.08 -8.40
C ARG A 206 -2.25 -13.30 -9.24
N GLU A 207 -2.63 -12.15 -9.75
CA GLU A 207 -1.74 -11.32 -10.58
C GLU A 207 -0.47 -10.92 -9.84
N ASN A 208 -0.54 -10.63 -8.54
CA ASN A 208 0.58 -10.06 -7.80
C ASN A 208 1.39 -11.10 -7.00
N TRP A 209 0.77 -12.19 -6.54
CA TRP A 209 1.44 -13.15 -5.63
C TRP A 209 1.42 -14.61 -6.11
N TYR A 210 0.89 -14.93 -7.28
CA TYR A 210 1.08 -16.25 -7.86
C TYR A 210 2.49 -16.34 -8.44
N SER A 211 3.27 -17.36 -8.04
CA SER A 211 4.71 -17.44 -8.34
C SER A 211 5.05 -17.35 -9.82
N SER A 212 4.21 -17.91 -10.70
CA SER A 212 4.41 -17.86 -12.16
C SER A 212 3.63 -16.76 -12.88
N SER A 213 3.03 -15.80 -12.15
CA SER A 213 2.35 -14.68 -12.76
C SER A 213 3.35 -13.74 -13.45
N ALA A 214 3.05 -13.31 -14.67
CA ALA A 214 3.86 -12.33 -15.39
C ALA A 214 3.90 -10.96 -14.70
N ASN A 215 2.92 -10.65 -13.85
CA ASN A 215 2.86 -9.40 -13.07
C ASN A 215 3.62 -9.49 -11.73
N ASN A 216 3.99 -10.70 -11.29
CA ASN A 216 4.81 -10.90 -10.10
C ASN A 216 6.29 -10.64 -10.38
N THR A 217 6.61 -9.41 -10.74
CA THR A 217 8.00 -8.99 -11.05
C THR A 217 8.86 -8.84 -9.81
N ALA A 218 8.22 -8.82 -8.63
CA ALA A 218 8.91 -8.78 -7.34
C ALA A 218 9.56 -10.11 -6.93
N GLY A 219 9.32 -11.20 -7.67
CA GLY A 219 9.91 -12.51 -7.40
C GLY A 219 9.36 -13.23 -6.18
N TYR A 220 8.15 -12.85 -5.69
CA TYR A 220 7.50 -13.58 -4.61
C TYR A 220 7.26 -15.04 -5.01
N ASN A 221 7.62 -15.97 -4.14
CA ASN A 221 7.50 -17.40 -4.40
C ASN A 221 7.12 -18.15 -3.13
N ASN A 222 5.86 -18.59 -3.07
CA ASN A 222 5.34 -19.44 -2.00
C ASN A 222 4.41 -20.50 -2.60
N PRO A 223 4.84 -21.78 -2.67
CA PRO A 223 4.03 -22.86 -3.24
C PRO A 223 2.69 -23.10 -2.53
N GLU A 224 2.57 -22.75 -1.24
CA GLU A 224 1.32 -22.90 -0.51
C GLU A 224 0.31 -21.83 -0.94
N VAL A 225 0.76 -20.59 -1.14
CA VAL A 225 -0.06 -19.51 -1.71
C VAL A 225 -0.52 -19.87 -3.13
N ASP A 226 0.36 -20.42 -3.96
CA ASP A 226 0.00 -20.89 -5.31
C ASP A 226 -1.11 -21.94 -5.25
N LYS A 227 -1.00 -22.92 -4.37
CA LYS A 227 -1.98 -23.98 -4.17
C LYS A 227 -3.34 -23.42 -3.68
N LEU A 228 -3.33 -22.50 -2.71
CA LEU A 228 -4.54 -21.83 -2.22
C LEU A 228 -5.23 -21.03 -3.33
N LEU A 229 -4.47 -20.31 -4.15
CA LEU A 229 -4.98 -19.58 -5.30
C LEU A 229 -5.57 -20.51 -6.37
N ASP A 230 -4.97 -21.71 -6.59
CA ASP A 230 -5.53 -22.71 -7.52
C ASP A 230 -6.82 -23.34 -7.00
N GLU A 231 -6.93 -23.55 -5.69
CA GLU A 231 -8.17 -23.99 -5.03
C GLU A 231 -9.23 -22.90 -5.10
N LEU A 232 -8.89 -21.64 -4.83
CA LEU A 232 -9.77 -20.49 -4.90
C LEU A 232 -10.42 -20.36 -6.28
N ALA A 233 -9.65 -20.53 -7.36
CA ALA A 233 -10.14 -20.47 -8.75
C ALA A 233 -11.21 -21.53 -9.08
N GLN A 234 -11.31 -22.61 -8.30
CA GLN A 234 -12.25 -23.70 -8.50
C GLN A 234 -13.37 -23.71 -7.45
N THR A 235 -13.32 -22.80 -6.47
CA THR A 235 -14.25 -22.72 -5.35
C THR A 235 -15.32 -21.66 -5.64
N PHE A 236 -16.61 -22.04 -5.62
CA PHE A 236 -17.76 -21.16 -5.88
C PHE A 236 -18.61 -20.91 -4.62
N ASP A 237 -18.37 -21.64 -3.54
CA ASP A 237 -19.01 -21.43 -2.25
C ASP A 237 -18.42 -20.17 -1.60
N GLU A 238 -19.28 -19.21 -1.27
CA GLU A 238 -18.84 -17.87 -0.81
C GLU A 238 -18.07 -17.94 0.53
N ASP A 239 -18.52 -18.77 1.48
CA ASP A 239 -17.87 -18.91 2.78
C ASP A 239 -16.47 -19.53 2.63
N LYS A 240 -16.36 -20.57 1.82
CA LYS A 240 -15.07 -21.21 1.54
C LYS A 240 -14.11 -20.28 0.77
N ARG A 241 -14.65 -19.48 -0.16
CA ARG A 241 -13.82 -18.48 -0.85
C ARG A 241 -13.27 -17.47 0.14
N LYS A 242 -14.11 -17.00 1.07
CA LYS A 242 -13.70 -16.08 2.11
C LYS A 242 -12.58 -16.67 2.97
N ASP A 243 -12.72 -17.92 3.42
CA ASP A 243 -11.70 -18.60 4.21
C ASP A 243 -10.37 -18.71 3.44
N LEU A 244 -10.39 -19.14 2.17
CA LEU A 244 -9.20 -19.22 1.32
C LEU A 244 -8.53 -17.86 1.10
N ILE A 245 -9.31 -16.80 0.91
CA ILE A 245 -8.78 -15.44 0.74
C ILE A 245 -8.13 -14.94 2.03
N ILE A 246 -8.68 -15.29 3.20
CA ILE A 246 -8.07 -14.97 4.50
C ILE A 246 -6.72 -15.67 4.63
N ASP A 247 -6.67 -16.97 4.36
CA ASP A 247 -5.45 -17.77 4.45
C ASP A 247 -4.37 -17.25 3.49
N ILE A 248 -4.71 -16.95 2.24
CA ILE A 248 -3.80 -16.35 1.25
C ILE A 248 -3.23 -15.02 1.76
N GLN A 249 -4.07 -14.15 2.30
CA GLN A 249 -3.63 -12.87 2.84
C GLN A 249 -2.68 -13.05 4.02
N GLN A 250 -3.00 -13.97 4.94
CA GLN A 250 -2.17 -14.25 6.10
C GLN A 250 -0.79 -14.74 5.68
N ASP A 251 -0.70 -15.69 4.74
CA ASP A 251 0.58 -16.19 4.23
C ASP A 251 1.44 -15.10 3.58
N ILE A 252 0.83 -14.21 2.77
CA ILE A 252 1.51 -13.06 2.17
C ILE A 252 2.08 -12.12 3.25
N MET A 253 1.32 -11.88 4.32
CA MET A 253 1.75 -11.05 5.44
C MET A 253 2.85 -11.71 6.26
N ASP A 254 2.72 -13.00 6.56
CA ASP A 254 3.70 -13.79 7.33
C ASP A 254 5.04 -13.91 6.58
N ASP A 255 5.00 -13.91 5.25
CA ASP A 255 6.19 -13.87 4.41
C ASP A 255 6.83 -12.49 4.33
N ALA A 256 6.24 -11.47 4.94
CA ALA A 256 6.69 -10.10 4.79
C ALA A 256 6.86 -9.72 3.31
N ALA A 257 5.89 -10.10 2.45
CA ALA A 257 6.08 -10.06 1.00
C ALA A 257 5.96 -8.65 0.41
N THR A 258 5.22 -7.74 1.06
CA THR A 258 4.81 -6.45 0.48
C THR A 258 4.59 -5.43 1.59
N VAL A 259 4.94 -4.17 1.34
CA VAL A 259 4.58 -3.04 2.22
C VAL A 259 3.16 -2.58 1.84
N PHE A 260 2.16 -2.80 2.68
CA PHE A 260 0.84 -2.20 2.52
C PHE A 260 0.80 -0.88 3.28
N PHE A 261 0.76 0.25 2.58
CA PHE A 261 0.79 1.58 3.18
C PHE A 261 -0.58 1.99 3.71
N GLY A 262 -1.60 1.94 2.86
CA GLY A 262 -2.92 2.41 3.26
C GLY A 262 -4.01 2.19 2.21
N TYR A 263 -5.24 2.43 2.64
CA TYR A 263 -6.46 2.38 1.83
C TYR A 263 -7.11 3.74 1.87
N GLU A 264 -7.16 4.43 0.73
CA GLU A 264 -7.58 5.82 0.63
C GLU A 264 -9.08 5.98 0.90
N THR A 265 -9.42 7.04 1.61
CA THR A 265 -10.78 7.56 1.74
C THR A 265 -11.07 8.51 0.59
N THR A 266 -12.20 8.35 -0.05
CA THR A 266 -12.65 9.18 -1.17
C THR A 266 -13.84 10.01 -0.75
N TYR A 267 -13.88 11.28 -1.18
CA TYR A 267 -14.93 12.22 -0.86
C TYR A 267 -15.65 12.69 -2.11
N LEU A 268 -16.97 12.79 -2.02
CA LEU A 268 -17.80 13.43 -3.03
C LEU A 268 -18.58 14.59 -2.36
N PHE A 269 -18.35 15.79 -2.86
CA PHE A 269 -19.02 17.00 -2.41
C PHE A 269 -20.05 17.41 -3.46
N SER A 270 -21.28 17.65 -3.04
CA SER A 270 -22.32 18.12 -3.96
C SER A 270 -23.12 19.28 -3.36
N ASN A 271 -23.56 20.17 -4.23
CA ASN A 271 -24.56 21.17 -3.87
C ASN A 271 -25.89 20.45 -3.56
N LYS A 272 -26.56 20.76 -2.46
CA LYS A 272 -27.85 20.16 -2.06
C LYS A 272 -28.99 20.31 -3.07
N LYS A 273 -28.81 21.18 -4.07
CA LYS A 273 -29.73 21.28 -5.22
C LYS A 273 -29.69 20.03 -6.12
N VAL A 274 -28.56 19.31 -6.09
CA VAL A 274 -28.38 18.07 -6.85
C VAL A 274 -28.86 16.91 -5.99
N THR A 275 -29.79 16.12 -6.52
CA THR A 275 -30.34 14.95 -5.83
C THR A 275 -30.05 13.66 -6.58
N GLY A 276 -30.00 12.53 -5.87
CA GLY A 276 -29.76 11.22 -6.46
C GLY A 276 -28.30 10.89 -6.73
N VAL A 277 -27.36 11.73 -6.27
CA VAL A 277 -25.93 11.45 -6.34
C VAL A 277 -25.60 10.38 -5.32
N LYS A 278 -24.91 9.33 -5.75
CA LYS A 278 -24.43 8.25 -4.89
C LYS A 278 -23.00 7.90 -5.22
N MET A 279 -22.15 7.83 -4.20
CA MET A 279 -20.77 7.39 -4.32
C MET A 279 -20.67 5.86 -4.16
N TYR A 280 -19.74 5.28 -4.89
CA TYR A 280 -19.39 3.85 -4.80
C TYR A 280 -17.89 3.71 -4.49
N PRO A 281 -17.46 2.63 -3.82
CA PRO A 281 -16.06 2.44 -3.45
C PRO A 281 -15.14 2.10 -4.64
N MET A 282 -15.69 2.05 -5.83
CA MET A 282 -15.02 1.74 -7.08
C MET A 282 -14.79 3.02 -7.89
N ASP A 283 -13.88 2.96 -8.87
CA ASP A 283 -13.59 4.08 -9.78
C ASP A 283 -14.68 4.33 -10.85
N TYR A 284 -15.84 3.75 -10.68
CA TYR A 284 -17.01 4.04 -11.52
C TYR A 284 -17.77 5.23 -10.91
N TYR A 285 -17.79 6.33 -11.63
CA TYR A 285 -18.29 7.64 -11.15
C TYR A 285 -19.73 7.94 -11.58
N TRP A 286 -20.46 6.95 -12.09
CA TRP A 286 -21.84 7.07 -12.57
C TRP A 286 -22.65 5.79 -12.35
#